data_99517a0aec780fe71c806a2d1a04b23c
#
_entry.id   99517a0aec780fe71c806a2d1a04b23c
#
_cell.length_a   1.000
_cell.length_b   1.000
_cell.length_c   1.000
_cell.angle_alpha   90.00
_cell.angle_beta   90.00
_cell.angle_gamma   90.00
#
_symmetry.space_group_name_H-M   'P 1'
#
loop_
_entity.id
_entity.type
_entity.pdbx_description
1 polymer ?
#
loop_
_entity_poly.entity_id
_entity_poly.type
_entity_poly.pdbx_seq_one_letter_code
_entity_poly.pdbx_strand_id
1 'polypeptide(L)'
;MEQLYRQDLILGLLPSKDNALDCTAIRERVANQGIDVDKRTIQRDLSDLELKYPHVHSRPKGRAKLWWAEKSLSRLSMLPTDAMNLVMIMDHAARFGMEAQVQKLAPIHDYAKSLLRGSRPAQDCSGKIISNTRFVVLEPSVVEPEVLEVIQQALLDDSPLEALYLKRGATEPRQLHLKPLGLSYQDSNIYLSCVFRGLPKGSIAALPLHRFQSVKTTWEKLEAPEDFDINSNEARHSLISQRSQNPTLLKLRITHTLCERLRENALTPDQKLEAVADGWWLMTGHLHLSQGLDLWLLSQGEHLEVIEPIELREQIATSAKRMMSLYEKF
;
A
#
# COMPACT_ATOMS: atom_id res chain seq x y z
N MET A 1 9.35 23.64 -26.58
CA MET A 1 8.89 24.19 -25.28
C MET A 1 7.50 24.84 -25.39
N GLU A 2 7.21 25.66 -26.36
CA GLU A 2 5.92 26.36 -26.50
C GLU A 2 4.68 25.45 -26.63
N GLN A 3 4.77 24.34 -27.37
CA GLN A 3 3.63 23.42 -27.54
C GLN A 3 3.24 22.75 -26.21
N LEU A 4 4.20 22.24 -25.44
CA LEU A 4 3.93 21.60 -24.16
C LEU A 4 3.31 22.57 -23.16
N TYR A 5 3.87 23.77 -23.04
CA TYR A 5 3.33 24.81 -22.18
C TYR A 5 1.89 25.18 -22.57
N ARG A 6 1.61 25.29 -23.87
CA ARG A 6 0.27 25.58 -24.36
C ARG A 6 -0.72 24.44 -24.09
N GLN A 7 -0.29 23.18 -24.28
CA GLN A 7 -1.11 22.01 -23.98
C GLN A 7 -1.44 21.93 -22.49
N ASP A 8 -0.50 22.19 -21.60
CA ASP A 8 -0.73 22.26 -20.16
C ASP A 8 -1.70 23.37 -19.78
N LEU A 9 -1.57 24.54 -20.41
CA LEU A 9 -2.51 25.64 -20.21
C LEU A 9 -3.92 25.27 -20.68
N ILE A 10 -4.07 24.66 -21.86
CA ILE A 10 -5.35 24.20 -22.40
C ILE A 10 -5.98 23.21 -21.41
N LEU A 11 -5.22 22.25 -20.92
CA LEU A 11 -5.69 21.24 -19.97
C LEU A 11 -6.25 21.89 -18.70
N GLY A 12 -5.55 22.88 -18.15
CA GLY A 12 -5.99 23.66 -16.99
C GLY A 12 -7.25 24.50 -17.23
N LEU A 13 -7.52 24.89 -18.48
CA LEU A 13 -8.65 25.71 -18.88
C LEU A 13 -9.89 24.91 -19.31
N LEU A 14 -9.77 23.58 -19.51
CA LEU A 14 -10.92 22.74 -19.85
C LEU A 14 -11.93 22.72 -18.71
N PRO A 15 -13.23 22.92 -19.03
CA PRO A 15 -14.28 22.90 -18.01
C PRO A 15 -14.71 21.47 -17.66
N SER A 16 -15.66 21.35 -16.71
CA SER A 16 -16.38 20.09 -16.45
C SER A 16 -17.34 19.75 -17.59
N LYS A 17 -17.82 18.50 -17.62
CA LYS A 17 -18.74 17.96 -18.64
C LYS A 17 -19.99 18.84 -18.88
N ASP A 18 -20.57 19.38 -17.81
CA ASP A 18 -21.80 20.20 -17.90
C ASP A 18 -21.56 21.56 -18.58
N ASN A 19 -20.33 22.06 -18.54
CA ASN A 19 -19.90 23.33 -19.11
C ASN A 19 -18.97 23.16 -20.31
N ALA A 20 -19.05 22.01 -21.01
CA ALA A 20 -18.17 21.70 -22.14
C ALA A 20 -18.12 22.83 -23.19
N LEU A 21 -16.93 23.18 -23.65
CA LEU A 21 -16.66 24.31 -24.53
C LEU A 21 -16.23 23.87 -25.93
N ASP A 22 -16.57 24.67 -26.93
CA ASP A 22 -16.04 24.46 -28.26
C ASP A 22 -14.60 25.03 -28.42
N CYS A 23 -13.97 24.66 -29.53
CA CYS A 23 -12.59 25.07 -29.82
C CYS A 23 -12.42 26.59 -29.88
N THR A 24 -13.45 27.36 -30.25
CA THR A 24 -13.40 28.81 -30.34
C THR A 24 -13.35 29.46 -28.96
N ALA A 25 -14.23 29.00 -28.06
CA ALA A 25 -14.25 29.49 -26.68
C ALA A 25 -12.96 29.08 -25.90
N ILE A 26 -12.40 27.89 -26.19
CA ILE A 26 -11.11 27.48 -25.60
C ILE A 26 -9.97 28.39 -26.14
N ARG A 27 -9.95 28.69 -27.43
CA ARG A 27 -8.97 29.58 -28.01
C ARG A 27 -9.01 30.96 -27.34
N GLU A 28 -10.20 31.54 -27.14
CA GLU A 28 -10.38 32.83 -26.46
C GLU A 28 -9.82 32.79 -25.02
N ARG A 29 -10.05 31.71 -24.29
CA ARG A 29 -9.50 31.52 -22.93
C ARG A 29 -7.97 31.44 -22.94
N VAL A 30 -7.38 30.78 -23.94
CA VAL A 30 -5.92 30.68 -24.11
C VAL A 30 -5.33 32.05 -24.50
N ALA A 31 -6.00 32.80 -25.38
CA ALA A 31 -5.59 34.16 -25.76
C ALA A 31 -5.60 35.13 -24.56
N ASN A 32 -6.59 34.99 -23.67
CA ASN A 32 -6.66 35.78 -22.43
C ASN A 32 -5.51 35.50 -21.44
N GLN A 33 -4.79 34.35 -21.61
CA GLN A 33 -3.58 34.04 -20.86
C GLN A 33 -2.29 34.43 -21.59
N GLY A 34 -2.41 35.28 -22.65
CA GLY A 34 -1.26 35.82 -23.36
C GLY A 34 -0.72 34.94 -24.50
N ILE A 35 -1.39 33.83 -24.84
CA ILE A 35 -0.99 32.97 -25.95
C ILE A 35 -1.98 33.11 -27.10
N ASP A 36 -1.62 33.88 -28.13
CA ASP A 36 -2.45 33.99 -29.34
C ASP A 36 -2.00 32.99 -30.40
N VAL A 37 -2.88 32.07 -30.73
CA VAL A 37 -2.69 31.01 -31.74
C VAL A 37 -3.96 30.85 -32.57
N ASP A 38 -3.82 30.31 -33.77
CA ASP A 38 -4.96 30.02 -34.62
C ASP A 38 -5.84 28.85 -34.09
N LYS A 39 -7.09 28.81 -34.57
CA LYS A 39 -8.07 27.81 -34.19
C LYS A 39 -7.61 26.39 -34.58
N ARG A 40 -6.87 26.24 -35.67
CA ARG A 40 -6.41 24.93 -36.15
C ARG A 40 -5.34 24.33 -35.21
N THR A 41 -4.49 25.18 -34.66
CA THR A 41 -3.49 24.81 -33.66
C THR A 41 -4.15 24.35 -32.38
N ILE A 42 -5.15 25.06 -31.84
CA ILE A 42 -5.92 24.64 -30.67
C ILE A 42 -6.66 23.31 -30.92
N GLN A 43 -7.25 23.17 -32.11
CA GLN A 43 -7.97 21.91 -32.47
C GLN A 43 -7.03 20.69 -32.52
N ARG A 44 -5.79 20.86 -33.02
CA ARG A 44 -4.78 19.84 -33.02
C ARG A 44 -4.34 19.49 -31.59
N ASP A 45 -4.02 20.53 -30.80
CA ASP A 45 -3.64 20.33 -29.40
C ASP A 45 -4.73 19.62 -28.59
N LEU A 46 -6.01 19.96 -28.76
CA LEU A 46 -7.13 19.29 -28.11
C LEU A 46 -7.26 17.82 -28.54
N SER A 47 -7.03 17.51 -29.83
CA SER A 47 -7.04 16.13 -30.31
C SER A 47 -5.86 15.32 -29.75
N ASP A 48 -4.68 15.94 -29.67
CA ASP A 48 -3.51 15.32 -29.06
C ASP A 48 -3.73 15.08 -27.56
N LEU A 49 -4.38 16.03 -26.84
CA LEU A 49 -4.72 15.89 -25.43
C LEU A 49 -5.74 14.78 -25.19
N GLU A 50 -6.78 14.65 -26.04
CA GLU A 50 -7.77 13.57 -25.96
C GLU A 50 -7.13 12.18 -26.13
N LEU A 51 -6.14 12.06 -27.03
CA LEU A 51 -5.40 10.82 -27.22
C LEU A 51 -4.44 10.51 -26.07
N LYS A 52 -3.86 11.56 -25.47
CA LYS A 52 -2.83 11.46 -24.44
C LYS A 52 -3.41 11.27 -23.04
N TYR A 53 -4.55 11.89 -22.75
CA TYR A 53 -5.12 11.99 -21.40
C TYR A 53 -6.52 11.36 -21.33
N PRO A 54 -6.72 10.24 -20.63
CA PRO A 54 -8.00 9.53 -20.53
C PRO A 54 -9.14 10.38 -19.94
N HIS A 55 -8.82 11.42 -19.17
CA HIS A 55 -9.79 12.31 -18.53
C HIS A 55 -10.17 13.53 -19.39
N VAL A 56 -9.58 13.66 -20.58
CA VAL A 56 -9.99 14.66 -21.59
C VAL A 56 -10.96 14.00 -22.57
N HIS A 57 -12.11 14.59 -22.72
CA HIS A 57 -13.20 14.05 -23.51
C HIS A 57 -13.74 15.05 -24.52
N SER A 58 -14.31 14.54 -25.60
CA SER A 58 -15.09 15.35 -26.53
C SER A 58 -16.43 14.69 -26.88
N ARG A 59 -17.38 15.52 -27.31
CA ARG A 59 -18.63 15.06 -27.93
C ARG A 59 -18.98 15.91 -29.14
N PRO A 60 -19.57 15.36 -30.19
CA PRO A 60 -20.00 16.15 -31.34
C PRO A 60 -21.15 17.10 -30.97
N LYS A 61 -21.11 18.32 -31.51
CA LYS A 61 -22.22 19.30 -31.48
C LYS A 61 -22.33 19.95 -32.86
N GLY A 62 -23.18 19.37 -33.72
CA GLY A 62 -23.31 19.78 -35.13
C GLY A 62 -21.98 19.58 -35.88
N ARG A 63 -21.42 20.66 -36.46
CA ARG A 63 -20.13 20.63 -37.17
C ARG A 63 -18.92 20.86 -36.23
N ALA A 64 -19.12 21.06 -34.94
CA ALA A 64 -18.09 21.32 -33.95
C ALA A 64 -18.02 20.16 -32.95
N LYS A 65 -16.94 20.11 -32.16
CA LYS A 65 -16.81 19.27 -30.97
C LYS A 65 -16.83 20.16 -29.73
N LEU A 66 -17.48 19.68 -28.67
CA LEU A 66 -17.38 20.24 -27.33
C LEU A 66 -16.37 19.42 -26.52
N TRP A 67 -15.53 20.13 -25.79
CA TRP A 67 -14.42 19.56 -25.03
C TRP A 67 -14.59 19.84 -23.55
N TRP A 68 -14.20 18.89 -22.72
CA TRP A 68 -14.16 19.01 -21.26
C TRP A 68 -13.10 18.08 -20.67
N ALA A 69 -12.76 18.29 -19.41
CA ALA A 69 -11.94 17.38 -18.63
C ALA A 69 -12.59 17.10 -17.29
N GLU A 70 -12.34 15.92 -16.74
CA GLU A 70 -12.74 15.59 -15.37
C GLU A 70 -11.90 16.40 -14.38
N LYS A 71 -12.56 17.29 -13.64
CA LYS A 71 -11.90 18.31 -12.81
C LYS A 71 -10.98 17.75 -11.71
N SER A 72 -11.22 16.54 -11.27
CA SER A 72 -10.39 15.88 -10.24
C SER A 72 -8.94 15.69 -10.67
N LEU A 73 -8.69 15.54 -11.98
CA LEU A 73 -7.37 15.24 -12.54
C LEU A 73 -6.75 16.41 -13.32
N SER A 74 -7.55 17.38 -13.78
CA SER A 74 -7.09 18.51 -14.60
C SER A 74 -6.10 19.47 -13.89
N ARG A 75 -5.96 19.36 -12.57
CA ARG A 75 -4.99 20.11 -11.76
C ARG A 75 -3.80 19.29 -11.30
N LEU A 76 -3.76 17.99 -11.62
CA LEU A 76 -2.66 17.12 -11.25
C LEU A 76 -1.55 17.26 -12.30
N SER A 77 -0.51 18.05 -12.01
CA SER A 77 0.71 18.06 -12.80
C SER A 77 1.65 16.98 -12.26
N MET A 78 2.01 16.01 -13.10
CA MET A 78 2.87 14.91 -12.74
C MET A 78 3.95 14.71 -13.80
N LEU A 79 5.21 14.61 -13.37
CA LEU A 79 6.30 14.27 -14.29
C LEU A 79 6.24 12.77 -14.66
N PRO A 80 6.74 12.37 -15.83
CA PRO A 80 6.78 10.95 -16.21
C PRO A 80 7.52 10.07 -15.20
N THR A 81 8.56 10.59 -14.55
CA THR A 81 9.29 9.91 -13.46
C THR A 81 8.42 9.68 -12.23
N ASP A 82 7.60 10.66 -11.86
CA ASP A 82 6.67 10.56 -10.73
C ASP A 82 5.53 9.60 -11.06
N ALA A 83 5.04 9.64 -12.30
CA ALA A 83 4.06 8.68 -12.80
C ALA A 83 4.59 7.25 -12.73
N MET A 84 5.86 7.03 -13.09
CA MET A 84 6.54 5.73 -12.98
C MET A 84 6.54 5.23 -11.52
N ASN A 85 6.96 6.07 -10.59
CA ASN A 85 6.98 5.76 -9.16
C ASN A 85 5.57 5.45 -8.64
N LEU A 86 4.58 6.27 -9.01
CA LEU A 86 3.19 6.07 -8.59
C LEU A 86 2.63 4.72 -9.09
N VAL A 87 2.83 4.40 -10.37
CA VAL A 87 2.39 3.11 -10.94
C VAL A 87 3.05 1.95 -10.19
N MET A 88 4.36 2.00 -9.95
CA MET A 88 5.07 0.96 -9.18
C MET A 88 4.51 0.79 -7.76
N ILE A 89 4.26 1.88 -7.05
CA ILE A 89 3.69 1.86 -5.69
C ILE A 89 2.29 1.27 -5.71
N MET A 90 1.43 1.69 -6.62
CA MET A 90 0.05 1.22 -6.70
C MET A 90 -0.03 -0.25 -7.12
N ASP A 91 0.76 -0.67 -8.10
CA ASP A 91 0.85 -2.08 -8.52
C ASP A 91 1.41 -2.98 -7.40
N HIS A 92 2.37 -2.46 -6.60
CA HIS A 92 2.86 -3.14 -5.41
C HIS A 92 1.75 -3.27 -4.34
N ALA A 93 1.05 -2.17 -4.04
CA ALA A 93 -0.03 -2.16 -3.07
C ALA A 93 -1.16 -3.13 -3.45
N ALA A 94 -1.57 -3.18 -4.72
CA ALA A 94 -2.58 -4.11 -5.20
C ALA A 94 -2.21 -5.57 -4.91
N ARG A 95 -0.96 -5.96 -5.13
CA ARG A 95 -0.47 -7.34 -4.86
C ARG A 95 -0.49 -7.72 -3.39
N PHE A 96 -0.37 -6.75 -2.50
CA PHE A 96 -0.35 -6.96 -1.05
C PHE A 96 -1.71 -6.67 -0.38
N GLY A 97 -2.82 -6.92 -1.10
CA GLY A 97 -4.16 -6.90 -0.54
C GLY A 97 -4.85 -5.54 -0.54
N MET A 98 -4.29 -4.55 -1.25
CA MET A 98 -4.89 -3.23 -1.40
C MET A 98 -5.57 -3.01 -2.76
N GLU A 99 -5.95 -4.07 -3.47
CA GLU A 99 -6.52 -3.96 -4.82
C GLU A 99 -7.78 -3.09 -4.84
N ALA A 100 -8.69 -3.26 -3.88
CA ALA A 100 -9.90 -2.45 -3.79
C ALA A 100 -9.61 -0.95 -3.60
N GLN A 101 -8.56 -0.59 -2.84
CA GLN A 101 -8.13 0.80 -2.64
C GLN A 101 -7.49 1.36 -3.91
N VAL A 102 -6.67 0.56 -4.59
CA VAL A 102 -6.09 0.93 -5.88
C VAL A 102 -7.19 1.15 -6.92
N GLN A 103 -8.23 0.32 -6.95
CA GLN A 103 -9.39 0.50 -7.83
C GLN A 103 -10.13 1.81 -7.55
N LYS A 104 -10.31 2.22 -6.28
CA LYS A 104 -10.88 3.55 -5.95
C LYS A 104 -10.03 4.72 -6.45
N LEU A 105 -8.72 4.50 -6.60
CA LEU A 105 -7.77 5.47 -7.14
C LEU A 105 -7.48 5.25 -8.65
N ALA A 106 -8.28 4.40 -9.33
CA ALA A 106 -8.11 4.08 -10.74
C ALA A 106 -7.95 5.32 -11.64
N PRO A 107 -8.70 6.43 -11.48
CA PRO A 107 -8.50 7.62 -12.32
C PRO A 107 -7.09 8.19 -12.23
N ILE A 108 -6.47 8.20 -11.04
CA ILE A 108 -5.10 8.69 -10.84
C ILE A 108 -4.09 7.68 -11.40
N HIS A 109 -4.34 6.39 -11.21
CA HIS A 109 -3.51 5.30 -11.73
C HIS A 109 -3.47 5.28 -13.26
N ASP A 110 -4.65 5.41 -13.89
CA ASP A 110 -4.79 5.45 -15.35
C ASP A 110 -4.15 6.71 -15.95
N TYR A 111 -4.28 7.84 -15.26
CA TYR A 111 -3.57 9.07 -15.63
C TYR A 111 -2.05 8.86 -15.59
N ALA A 112 -1.50 8.30 -14.51
CA ALA A 112 -0.09 8.00 -14.41
C ALA A 112 0.37 7.02 -15.51
N LYS A 113 -0.39 5.94 -15.77
CA LYS A 113 -0.13 5.01 -16.88
C LYS A 113 -0.15 5.70 -18.24
N SER A 114 -1.05 6.66 -18.44
CA SER A 114 -1.14 7.41 -19.71
C SER A 114 0.11 8.24 -19.98
N LEU A 115 0.73 8.81 -18.94
CA LEU A 115 1.98 9.58 -19.06
C LEU A 115 3.19 8.72 -19.44
N LEU A 116 3.12 7.40 -19.18
CA LEU A 116 4.18 6.44 -19.52
C LEU A 116 4.05 5.89 -20.94
N ARG A 117 2.89 6.07 -21.58
CA ARG A 117 2.66 5.66 -22.98
C ARG A 117 3.41 6.61 -23.92
N GLY A 118 4.39 6.07 -24.62
CA GLY A 118 5.12 6.83 -25.63
C GLY A 118 4.42 6.84 -26.98
N SER A 119 4.72 7.85 -27.80
CA SER A 119 4.23 7.94 -29.19
C SER A 119 4.78 6.84 -30.09
N ARG A 120 5.85 6.16 -29.67
CA ARG A 120 6.49 5.04 -30.36
C ARG A 120 6.67 3.88 -29.40
N PRO A 121 6.63 2.60 -29.87
CA PRO A 121 6.82 1.44 -29.00
C PRO A 121 8.11 1.47 -28.17
N ALA A 122 9.20 2.02 -28.72
CA ALA A 122 10.47 2.17 -27.99
C ALA A 122 10.40 3.19 -26.85
N GLN A 123 9.49 4.14 -26.91
CA GLN A 123 9.28 5.19 -25.89
C GLN A 123 8.19 4.82 -24.87
N ASP A 124 7.42 3.78 -25.15
CA ASP A 124 6.41 3.28 -24.22
C ASP A 124 7.09 2.60 -23.04
N CYS A 125 6.89 3.15 -21.86
CA CYS A 125 7.42 2.63 -20.60
C CYS A 125 6.38 1.84 -19.80
N SER A 126 5.13 1.76 -20.25
CA SER A 126 4.04 1.11 -19.50
C SER A 126 4.30 -0.38 -19.26
N GLY A 127 4.96 -1.07 -20.19
CA GLY A 127 5.35 -2.48 -20.06
C GLY A 127 6.78 -2.73 -19.58
N LYS A 128 7.53 -1.68 -19.18
CA LYS A 128 8.94 -1.80 -18.76
C LYS A 128 9.12 -1.77 -17.25
N ILE A 129 8.03 -1.63 -16.51
CA ILE A 129 8.04 -1.44 -15.07
C ILE A 129 7.19 -2.53 -14.44
N ILE A 130 7.72 -3.20 -13.45
CA ILE A 130 7.00 -4.18 -12.66
C ILE A 130 7.47 -4.10 -11.20
N SER A 131 6.52 -4.11 -10.27
CA SER A 131 6.81 -4.40 -8.87
C SER A 131 6.61 -5.89 -8.63
N ASN A 132 7.61 -6.59 -8.14
CA ASN A 132 7.54 -8.02 -7.90
C ASN A 132 8.24 -8.40 -6.60
N THR A 133 7.89 -9.56 -6.04
CA THR A 133 8.57 -10.18 -4.91
C THR A 133 8.93 -11.62 -5.24
N ARG A 134 10.06 -12.12 -4.71
CA ARG A 134 10.44 -13.53 -4.80
C ARG A 134 9.76 -14.41 -3.75
N PHE A 135 9.07 -13.79 -2.79
CA PHE A 135 8.32 -14.52 -1.77
C PHE A 135 6.95 -14.93 -2.31
N VAL A 136 6.45 -16.07 -1.83
CA VAL A 136 5.06 -16.46 -2.08
C VAL A 136 4.16 -15.50 -1.32
N VAL A 137 3.31 -14.79 -2.05
CA VAL A 137 2.27 -13.92 -1.49
C VAL A 137 0.99 -14.73 -1.45
N LEU A 138 0.36 -14.82 -0.29
CA LEU A 138 -0.94 -15.46 -0.17
C LEU A 138 -2.02 -14.57 -0.78
N GLU A 139 -3.06 -15.18 -1.34
CA GLU A 139 -4.23 -14.45 -1.81
C GLU A 139 -4.84 -13.65 -0.66
N PRO A 140 -5.10 -12.34 -0.86
CA PRO A 140 -5.69 -11.50 0.17
C PRO A 140 -7.10 -11.98 0.54
N SER A 141 -7.43 -11.89 1.82
CA SER A 141 -8.81 -12.10 2.24
C SER A 141 -9.69 -10.95 1.76
N VAL A 142 -10.86 -11.28 1.22
CA VAL A 142 -11.83 -10.30 0.75
C VAL A 142 -12.40 -9.52 1.94
N VAL A 143 -12.35 -8.21 1.85
CA VAL A 143 -12.98 -7.28 2.79
C VAL A 143 -14.17 -6.64 2.09
N GLU A 144 -15.35 -6.70 2.70
CA GLU A 144 -16.54 -6.04 2.17
C GLU A 144 -16.29 -4.53 2.04
N PRO A 145 -16.51 -3.93 0.86
CA PRO A 145 -16.23 -2.51 0.63
C PRO A 145 -16.93 -1.58 1.63
N GLU A 146 -18.19 -1.90 1.97
CA GLU A 146 -18.99 -1.13 2.93
C GLU A 146 -18.38 -1.13 4.32
N VAL A 147 -17.83 -2.28 4.77
CA VAL A 147 -17.14 -2.39 6.06
C VAL A 147 -15.93 -1.46 6.10
N LEU A 148 -15.12 -1.47 5.05
CA LEU A 148 -13.93 -0.62 4.98
C LEU A 148 -14.32 0.88 4.97
N GLU A 149 -15.33 1.26 4.19
CA GLU A 149 -15.79 2.65 4.09
C GLU A 149 -16.29 3.19 5.42
N VAL A 150 -17.14 2.43 6.11
CA VAL A 150 -17.68 2.84 7.43
C VAL A 150 -16.54 2.97 8.45
N ILE A 151 -15.57 2.06 8.45
CA ILE A 151 -14.42 2.15 9.36
C ILE A 151 -13.53 3.35 9.03
N GLN A 152 -13.25 3.61 7.75
CA GLN A 152 -12.48 4.79 7.33
C GLN A 152 -13.18 6.09 7.74
N GLN A 153 -14.50 6.18 7.52
CA GLN A 153 -15.26 7.36 7.92
C GLN A 153 -15.27 7.52 9.45
N ALA A 154 -15.44 6.44 10.19
CA ALA A 154 -15.42 6.47 11.65
C ALA A 154 -14.06 6.90 12.24
N LEU A 155 -12.95 6.57 11.55
CA LEU A 155 -11.62 7.07 11.92
C LEU A 155 -11.50 8.58 11.67
N LEU A 156 -12.06 9.08 10.56
CA LEU A 156 -12.05 10.52 10.24
C LEU A 156 -12.93 11.33 11.20
N ASP A 157 -14.09 10.78 11.60
CA ASP A 157 -15.07 11.44 12.46
C ASP A 157 -14.84 11.16 13.96
N ASP A 158 -13.81 10.40 14.29
CA ASP A 158 -13.52 9.92 15.64
C ASP A 158 -14.72 9.24 16.31
N SER A 159 -15.51 8.47 15.53
CA SER A 159 -16.78 7.87 15.96
C SER A 159 -16.62 6.41 16.41
N PRO A 160 -17.31 5.98 17.49
CA PRO A 160 -17.38 4.57 17.86
C PRO A 160 -18.28 3.76 16.93
N LEU A 161 -18.09 2.45 16.95
CA LEU A 161 -18.73 1.50 16.04
C LEU A 161 -19.40 0.34 16.81
N GLU A 162 -20.52 -0.13 16.27
CA GLU A 162 -21.04 -1.48 16.51
C GLU A 162 -20.69 -2.37 15.33
N ALA A 163 -20.26 -3.60 15.62
CA ALA A 163 -19.85 -4.54 14.58
C ALA A 163 -20.27 -5.97 14.91
N LEU A 164 -20.59 -6.75 13.88
CA LEU A 164 -20.64 -8.21 13.96
C LEU A 164 -19.29 -8.78 13.50
N TYR A 165 -18.60 -9.49 14.38
CA TYR A 165 -17.25 -9.97 14.16
C TYR A 165 -17.14 -11.48 14.39
N LEU A 166 -16.63 -12.23 13.40
CA LEU A 166 -16.39 -13.66 13.48
C LEU A 166 -14.95 -13.94 13.89
N LYS A 167 -14.73 -14.36 15.14
CA LYS A 167 -13.40 -14.74 15.64
C LYS A 167 -12.89 -16.00 14.92
N ARG A 168 -11.58 -16.11 14.74
CA ARG A 168 -10.96 -17.33 14.18
C ARG A 168 -11.33 -18.56 15.01
N GLY A 169 -11.85 -19.60 14.34
CA GLY A 169 -12.29 -20.84 14.97
C GLY A 169 -13.65 -20.76 15.66
N ALA A 170 -14.34 -19.61 15.63
CA ALA A 170 -15.72 -19.51 16.07
C ALA A 170 -16.69 -19.81 14.92
N THR A 171 -17.84 -20.40 15.25
CA THR A 171 -18.93 -20.71 14.31
C THR A 171 -19.94 -19.58 14.22
N GLU A 172 -20.05 -18.75 15.27
CA GLU A 172 -21.01 -17.68 15.37
C GLU A 172 -20.30 -16.31 15.53
N PRO A 173 -20.80 -15.27 14.85
CA PRO A 173 -20.29 -13.91 15.03
C PRO A 173 -20.74 -13.36 16.39
N ARG A 174 -19.91 -12.52 16.98
CA ARG A 174 -20.25 -11.78 18.20
C ARG A 174 -20.41 -10.29 17.90
N GLN A 175 -21.30 -9.65 18.63
CA GLN A 175 -21.43 -8.21 18.60
C GLN A 175 -20.29 -7.57 19.38
N LEU A 176 -19.64 -6.59 18.76
CA LEU A 176 -18.61 -5.77 19.37
C LEU A 176 -19.04 -4.30 19.37
N HIS A 177 -18.83 -3.65 20.50
CA HIS A 177 -18.82 -2.19 20.59
C HIS A 177 -17.36 -1.76 20.66
N LEU A 178 -16.90 -1.00 19.68
CA LEU A 178 -15.48 -0.68 19.54
C LEU A 178 -15.26 0.78 19.14
N LYS A 179 -14.09 1.30 19.52
CA LYS A 179 -13.56 2.58 19.06
C LYS A 179 -12.40 2.28 18.11
N PRO A 180 -12.48 2.68 16.84
CA PRO A 180 -11.39 2.54 15.88
C PRO A 180 -10.26 3.52 16.26
N LEU A 181 -9.01 3.06 16.13
CA LEU A 181 -7.81 3.83 16.42
C LEU A 181 -6.90 3.98 15.21
N GLY A 182 -6.87 3.02 14.31
CA GLY A 182 -6.04 3.07 13.11
C GLY A 182 -6.15 1.82 12.23
N LEU A 183 -5.73 1.95 10.99
CA LEU A 183 -5.67 0.86 10.01
C LEU A 183 -4.23 0.52 9.67
N SER A 184 -3.92 -0.77 9.58
CA SER A 184 -2.64 -1.25 9.09
C SER A 184 -2.82 -2.34 8.04
N TYR A 185 -1.85 -2.43 7.12
CA TYR A 185 -1.79 -3.44 6.08
C TYR A 185 -0.61 -4.37 6.38
N GLN A 186 -0.89 -5.66 6.57
CA GLN A 186 0.13 -6.65 6.91
C GLN A 186 -0.19 -7.98 6.24
N ASP A 187 0.80 -8.60 5.63
CA ASP A 187 0.71 -9.95 5.07
C ASP A 187 -0.56 -10.19 4.25
N SER A 188 -0.85 -9.29 3.32
CA SER A 188 -2.04 -9.32 2.44
C SER A 188 -3.38 -9.12 3.17
N ASN A 189 -3.40 -8.67 4.41
CA ASN A 189 -4.61 -8.38 5.16
C ASN A 189 -4.62 -6.95 5.72
N ILE A 190 -5.83 -6.44 5.92
CA ILE A 190 -6.06 -5.16 6.59
C ILE A 190 -6.48 -5.44 8.02
N TYR A 191 -5.87 -4.73 8.96
CA TYR A 191 -6.16 -4.82 10.39
C TYR A 191 -6.65 -3.50 10.93
N LEU A 192 -7.65 -3.56 11.80
CA LEU A 192 -8.14 -2.45 12.60
C LEU A 192 -7.52 -2.50 13.98
N SER A 193 -6.71 -1.51 14.34
CA SER A 193 -6.35 -1.27 15.73
C SER A 193 -7.53 -0.59 16.42
N CYS A 194 -7.99 -1.17 17.53
CA CYS A 194 -9.16 -0.67 18.24
C CYS A 194 -9.13 -1.02 19.71
N VAL A 195 -9.93 -0.33 20.50
CA VAL A 195 -10.40 -0.78 21.81
C VAL A 195 -11.85 -1.23 21.68
N PHE A 196 -12.26 -2.23 22.44
CA PHE A 196 -13.66 -2.68 22.46
C PHE A 196 -14.10 -3.01 23.89
N ARG A 197 -15.43 -3.00 24.10
CA ARG A 197 -16.01 -3.29 25.42
C ARG A 197 -15.61 -4.69 25.89
N GLY A 198 -15.03 -4.77 27.10
CA GLY A 198 -14.51 -6.02 27.68
C GLY A 198 -13.04 -6.32 27.39
N LEU A 199 -12.36 -5.44 26.65
CA LEU A 199 -10.90 -5.51 26.55
C LEU A 199 -10.27 -4.96 27.86
N PRO A 200 -9.18 -5.52 28.37
CA PRO A 200 -8.48 -4.98 29.53
C PRO A 200 -8.09 -3.50 29.32
N LYS A 201 -8.21 -2.69 30.37
CA LYS A 201 -7.89 -1.26 30.31
C LYS A 201 -6.43 -1.06 29.86
N GLY A 202 -6.22 -0.17 28.89
CA GLY A 202 -4.92 0.10 28.30
C GLY A 202 -4.46 -0.89 27.23
N SER A 203 -5.27 -1.94 26.94
CA SER A 203 -4.96 -2.88 25.86
C SER A 203 -5.53 -2.41 24.52
N ILE A 204 -4.81 -2.69 23.44
CA ILE A 204 -5.23 -2.45 22.07
C ILE A 204 -5.36 -3.80 21.36
N ALA A 205 -6.43 -3.98 20.60
CA ALA A 205 -6.63 -5.16 19.77
C ALA A 205 -6.39 -4.83 18.31
N ALA A 206 -5.81 -5.77 17.57
CA ALA A 206 -5.71 -5.74 16.12
C ALA A 206 -6.67 -6.78 15.53
N LEU A 207 -7.73 -6.31 14.87
CA LEU A 207 -8.78 -7.13 14.32
C LEU A 207 -8.71 -7.13 12.78
N PRO A 208 -8.52 -8.27 12.11
CA PRO A 208 -8.52 -8.32 10.66
C PRO A 208 -9.90 -8.00 10.07
N LEU A 209 -9.93 -7.11 9.06
CA LEU A 209 -11.16 -6.54 8.52
C LEU A 209 -12.05 -7.59 7.84
N HIS A 210 -11.48 -8.58 7.18
CA HIS A 210 -12.25 -9.63 6.50
C HIS A 210 -13.11 -10.50 7.44
N ARG A 211 -13.00 -10.30 8.75
CA ARG A 211 -13.82 -10.99 9.75
C ARG A 211 -14.98 -10.16 10.27
N PHE A 212 -15.09 -8.92 9.84
CA PHE A 212 -16.27 -8.11 10.10
C PHE A 212 -17.35 -8.46 9.09
N GLN A 213 -18.53 -8.87 9.57
CA GLN A 213 -19.68 -9.17 8.72
C GLN A 213 -20.54 -7.92 8.48
N SER A 214 -20.60 -7.04 9.48
CA SER A 214 -21.26 -5.75 9.36
C SER A 214 -20.66 -4.77 10.35
N VAL A 215 -20.71 -3.48 10.01
CA VAL A 215 -20.24 -2.38 10.86
C VAL A 215 -21.19 -1.20 10.69
N LYS A 216 -21.52 -0.53 11.79
CA LYS A 216 -22.29 0.71 11.80
C LYS A 216 -21.79 1.67 12.87
N THR A 217 -21.92 2.95 12.64
CA THR A 217 -21.61 3.97 13.65
C THR A 217 -22.61 3.91 14.82
N THR A 218 -22.14 4.24 16.00
CA THR A 218 -22.95 4.32 17.21
C THR A 218 -22.62 5.59 17.99
N TRP A 219 -23.51 6.00 18.89
CA TRP A 219 -23.31 7.14 19.80
C TRP A 219 -22.73 6.71 21.15
N GLU A 220 -22.56 5.42 21.35
CA GLU A 220 -22.11 4.88 22.63
C GLU A 220 -20.60 5.11 22.77
N LYS A 221 -20.23 6.05 23.66
CA LYS A 221 -18.84 6.41 23.91
C LYS A 221 -18.07 5.26 24.55
N LEU A 222 -16.85 5.07 24.08
CA LEU A 222 -15.84 4.17 24.66
C LEU A 222 -14.60 4.98 24.99
N GLU A 223 -14.04 4.72 26.19
CA GLU A 223 -12.73 5.25 26.54
C GLU A 223 -11.66 4.68 25.62
N ALA A 224 -10.85 5.54 25.03
CA ALA A 224 -9.72 5.19 24.20
C ALA A 224 -8.50 6.02 24.60
N PRO A 225 -7.27 5.57 24.30
CA PRO A 225 -6.09 6.39 24.47
C PRO A 225 -6.21 7.71 23.67
N GLU A 226 -5.97 8.86 24.32
CA GLU A 226 -6.03 10.16 23.65
C GLU A 226 -4.86 10.33 22.65
N ASP A 227 -3.68 9.79 22.98
CA ASP A 227 -2.46 9.89 22.17
C ASP A 227 -2.10 8.56 21.52
N PHE A 228 -3.02 7.95 20.74
CA PHE A 228 -2.73 6.73 20.04
C PHE A 228 -1.80 6.99 18.83
N ASP A 229 -0.64 6.35 18.84
CA ASP A 229 0.26 6.24 17.68
C ASP A 229 0.31 4.79 17.21
N ILE A 230 -0.05 4.54 15.94
CA ILE A 230 0.00 3.22 15.31
C ILE A 230 1.43 2.68 15.22
N ASN A 231 2.45 3.54 15.31
CA ASN A 231 3.86 3.19 15.36
C ASN A 231 4.38 2.91 16.77
N SER A 232 3.55 3.13 17.81
CA SER A 232 3.92 2.85 19.20
C SER A 232 4.22 1.36 19.42
N ASN A 233 4.98 1.06 20.46
CA ASN A 233 5.28 -0.33 20.82
C ASN A 233 4.00 -1.12 21.18
N GLU A 234 3.03 -0.48 21.84
CA GLU A 234 1.75 -1.07 22.21
C GLU A 234 0.93 -1.47 20.99
N ALA A 235 0.86 -0.59 19.99
CA ALA A 235 0.20 -0.90 18.72
C ALA A 235 0.92 -2.01 17.97
N ARG A 236 2.24 -1.95 17.87
CA ARG A 236 3.07 -2.99 17.22
C ARG A 236 2.96 -4.33 17.91
N HIS A 237 2.86 -4.37 19.23
CA HIS A 237 2.67 -5.61 20.00
C HIS A 237 1.41 -6.36 19.55
N SER A 238 0.31 -5.65 19.35
CA SER A 238 -0.95 -6.24 18.89
C SER A 238 -0.94 -6.65 17.41
N LEU A 239 -0.22 -5.89 16.58
CA LEU A 239 -0.18 -6.07 15.12
C LEU A 239 0.79 -7.15 14.65
N ILE A 240 2.03 -7.14 15.15
CA ILE A 240 3.11 -8.01 14.64
C ILE A 240 3.52 -9.13 15.61
N SER A 241 2.70 -9.40 16.63
CA SER A 241 3.02 -10.40 17.65
C SER A 241 4.45 -10.27 18.20
N GLN A 242 4.85 -9.03 18.48
CA GLN A 242 6.14 -8.72 19.06
C GLN A 242 6.20 -9.28 20.49
N ARG A 243 7.26 -10.03 20.81
CA ARG A 243 7.41 -10.71 22.11
C ARG A 243 8.35 -9.99 23.07
N SER A 244 9.20 -9.11 22.58
CA SER A 244 10.14 -8.37 23.42
C SER A 244 9.82 -6.88 23.43
N GLN A 245 9.79 -6.25 24.62
CA GLN A 245 9.60 -4.82 24.76
C GLN A 245 10.81 -4.02 24.25
N ASN A 246 12.01 -4.56 24.48
CA ASN A 246 13.27 -3.96 24.06
C ASN A 246 13.92 -4.78 22.94
N PRO A 247 14.69 -4.13 22.07
CA PRO A 247 15.53 -4.84 21.10
C PRO A 247 16.48 -5.83 21.80
N THR A 248 16.53 -7.05 21.32
CA THR A 248 17.34 -8.14 21.86
C THR A 248 18.53 -8.36 20.93
N LEU A 249 19.71 -8.60 21.48
CA LEU A 249 20.88 -8.97 20.70
C LEU A 249 20.64 -10.32 20.04
N LEU A 250 20.72 -10.32 18.71
CA LEU A 250 20.67 -11.53 17.88
C LEU A 250 22.09 -11.84 17.40
N LYS A 251 22.51 -13.10 17.61
CA LYS A 251 23.73 -13.66 17.01
C LYS A 251 23.38 -14.87 16.17
N LEU A 252 23.78 -14.83 14.92
CA LEU A 252 23.52 -15.88 13.94
C LEU A 252 24.85 -16.34 13.34
N ARG A 253 25.05 -17.65 13.20
CA ARG A 253 26.07 -18.21 12.32
C ARG A 253 25.42 -18.46 10.97
N ILE A 254 25.97 -17.90 9.92
CA ILE A 254 25.37 -17.86 8.59
C ILE A 254 26.38 -18.30 7.51
N THR A 255 25.86 -18.91 6.44
CA THR A 255 26.69 -19.25 5.28
C THR A 255 27.14 -18.01 4.52
N HIS A 256 28.18 -18.16 3.68
CA HIS A 256 28.66 -17.08 2.81
C HIS A 256 27.56 -16.52 1.91
N THR A 257 26.70 -17.38 1.33
CA THR A 257 25.60 -16.96 0.47
C THR A 257 24.59 -16.07 1.20
N LEU A 258 24.27 -16.39 2.45
CA LEU A 258 23.35 -15.55 3.26
C LEU A 258 24.07 -14.27 3.70
N CYS A 259 25.38 -14.32 3.99
CA CYS A 259 26.17 -13.13 4.31
C CYS A 259 26.13 -12.10 3.17
N GLU A 260 26.31 -12.51 1.91
CA GLU A 260 26.23 -11.61 0.74
C GLU A 260 24.85 -10.95 0.65
N ARG A 261 23.78 -11.71 0.81
CA ARG A 261 22.39 -11.16 0.84
C ARG A 261 22.19 -10.13 1.96
N LEU A 262 22.76 -10.40 3.15
CA LEU A 262 22.66 -9.49 4.30
C LEU A 262 23.56 -8.26 4.18
N ARG A 263 24.60 -8.30 3.34
CA ARG A 263 25.38 -7.10 2.95
C ARG A 263 24.57 -6.16 2.07
N GLU A 264 23.80 -6.72 1.15
CA GLU A 264 22.94 -5.94 0.26
C GLU A 264 21.69 -5.39 0.99
N ASN A 265 21.11 -6.21 1.87
CA ASN A 265 19.86 -5.91 2.58
C ASN A 265 20.03 -6.30 4.06
N ALA A 266 20.47 -5.36 4.86
CA ALA A 266 20.74 -5.61 6.28
C ALA A 266 19.48 -5.99 7.05
N LEU A 267 19.58 -6.98 7.94
CA LEU A 267 18.48 -7.40 8.82
C LEU A 267 18.21 -6.36 9.91
N THR A 268 19.25 -5.68 10.38
CA THR A 268 19.15 -4.61 11.40
C THR A 268 20.03 -3.44 11.04
N PRO A 269 19.69 -2.20 11.47
CA PRO A 269 20.51 -1.01 11.17
C PRO A 269 21.94 -1.07 11.75
N ASP A 270 22.12 -1.78 12.87
CA ASP A 270 23.38 -1.95 13.58
C ASP A 270 24.09 -3.28 13.27
N GLN A 271 23.69 -3.96 12.19
CA GLN A 271 24.23 -5.24 11.77
C GLN A 271 25.75 -5.20 11.61
N LYS A 272 26.42 -6.23 12.15
CA LYS A 272 27.83 -6.52 11.90
C LYS A 272 27.96 -7.92 11.32
N LEU A 273 28.91 -8.08 10.40
CA LEU A 273 29.21 -9.34 9.73
C LEU A 273 30.70 -9.62 9.85
N GLU A 274 31.08 -10.70 10.53
CA GLU A 274 32.44 -11.08 10.79
C GLU A 274 32.69 -12.49 10.27
N ALA A 275 33.82 -12.70 9.57
CA ALA A 275 34.20 -14.03 9.12
C ALA A 275 34.61 -14.89 10.30
N VAL A 276 34.17 -16.13 10.34
CA VAL A 276 34.57 -17.14 11.33
C VAL A 276 35.17 -18.37 10.61
N ALA A 277 35.57 -19.39 11.35
CA ALA A 277 36.17 -20.57 10.77
C ALA A 277 35.25 -21.29 9.78
N ASP A 278 35.82 -22.10 8.91
CA ASP A 278 35.15 -23.04 8.00
C ASP A 278 34.17 -22.41 6.99
N GLY A 279 34.46 -21.16 6.57
CA GLY A 279 33.66 -20.45 5.57
C GLY A 279 32.33 -19.92 6.07
N TRP A 280 32.09 -19.96 7.38
CA TRP A 280 30.92 -19.36 8.03
C TRP A 280 31.18 -17.89 8.40
N TRP A 281 30.08 -17.20 8.68
CA TRP A 281 30.05 -15.82 9.12
C TRP A 281 29.25 -15.67 10.39
N LEU A 282 29.66 -14.77 11.27
CA LEU A 282 28.89 -14.36 12.43
C LEU A 282 28.17 -13.05 12.10
N MET A 283 26.86 -13.05 12.16
CA MET A 283 26.02 -11.87 12.10
C MET A 283 25.60 -11.49 13.52
N THR A 284 25.74 -10.20 13.87
CA THR A 284 25.22 -9.63 15.12
C THR A 284 24.42 -8.38 14.85
N GLY A 285 23.38 -8.15 15.63
CA GLY A 285 22.53 -6.96 15.54
C GLY A 285 21.40 -7.00 16.57
N HIS A 286 20.70 -5.88 16.77
CA HIS A 286 19.60 -5.79 17.72
C HIS A 286 18.25 -5.65 17.00
N LEU A 287 17.28 -6.47 17.39
CA LEU A 287 15.91 -6.36 16.90
C LEU A 287 14.90 -6.90 17.92
N HIS A 288 13.63 -6.56 17.71
CA HIS A 288 12.54 -7.11 18.51
C HIS A 288 12.21 -8.53 18.07
N LEU A 289 12.14 -9.44 19.05
CA LEU A 289 11.67 -10.80 18.77
C LEU A 289 10.20 -10.77 18.36
N SER A 290 9.87 -11.39 17.24
CA SER A 290 8.53 -11.39 16.67
C SER A 290 8.26 -12.68 15.89
N GLN A 291 6.99 -12.95 15.61
CA GLN A 291 6.61 -14.07 14.75
C GLN A 291 7.23 -13.94 13.34
N GLY A 292 7.31 -12.72 12.80
CA GLY A 292 7.95 -12.49 11.50
C GLY A 292 9.43 -12.88 11.49
N LEU A 293 10.16 -12.62 12.59
CA LEU A 293 11.53 -13.10 12.74
C LEU A 293 11.60 -14.63 12.75
N ASP A 294 10.72 -15.31 13.50
CA ASP A 294 10.72 -16.77 13.55
C ASP A 294 10.50 -17.39 12.15
N LEU A 295 9.52 -16.86 11.41
CA LEU A 295 9.24 -17.31 10.05
C LEU A 295 10.42 -17.05 9.12
N TRP A 296 11.07 -15.88 9.24
CA TRP A 296 12.24 -15.56 8.44
C TRP A 296 13.42 -16.50 8.77
N LEU A 297 13.69 -16.76 10.05
CA LEU A 297 14.76 -17.68 10.47
C LEU A 297 14.52 -19.09 9.92
N LEU A 298 13.30 -19.62 10.05
CA LEU A 298 12.93 -20.95 9.53
C LEU A 298 13.02 -21.01 8.00
N SER A 299 12.75 -19.93 7.30
CA SER A 299 12.82 -19.85 5.83
C SER A 299 14.24 -19.91 5.28
N GLN A 300 15.27 -19.62 6.09
CA GLN A 300 16.67 -19.71 5.67
C GLN A 300 17.19 -21.15 5.65
N GLY A 301 16.49 -22.09 6.30
CA GLY A 301 16.86 -23.50 6.31
C GLY A 301 18.26 -23.76 6.86
N GLU A 302 19.08 -24.49 6.08
CA GLU A 302 20.47 -24.85 6.43
C GLU A 302 21.48 -23.70 6.35
N HIS A 303 21.06 -22.54 5.87
CA HIS A 303 21.94 -21.40 5.70
C HIS A 303 22.19 -20.60 6.97
N LEU A 304 21.51 -20.98 8.08
CA LEU A 304 21.52 -20.19 9.31
C LEU A 304 21.44 -21.08 10.54
N GLU A 305 22.20 -20.70 11.56
CA GLU A 305 22.08 -21.22 12.93
C GLU A 305 21.92 -20.05 13.91
N VAL A 306 20.91 -20.12 14.77
CA VAL A 306 20.74 -19.15 15.85
C VAL A 306 21.71 -19.48 16.98
N ILE A 307 22.56 -18.53 17.37
CA ILE A 307 23.48 -18.67 18.52
C ILE A 307 22.86 -18.04 19.76
N GLU A 308 22.41 -16.81 19.65
CA GLU A 308 21.75 -16.06 20.73
C GLU A 308 20.51 -15.32 20.19
N PRO A 309 19.47 -15.14 21.01
CA PRO A 309 19.32 -15.65 22.39
C PRO A 309 19.02 -17.15 22.44
N ILE A 310 19.34 -17.77 23.59
CA ILE A 310 19.25 -19.24 23.76
C ILE A 310 17.81 -19.74 23.61
N GLU A 311 16.83 -19.00 24.12
CA GLU A 311 15.42 -19.36 24.04
C GLU A 311 14.94 -19.42 22.58
N LEU A 312 15.39 -18.48 21.77
CA LEU A 312 15.08 -18.48 20.33
C LEU A 312 15.76 -19.64 19.60
N ARG A 313 17.03 -19.94 19.94
CA ARG A 313 17.76 -21.10 19.44
C ARG A 313 16.99 -22.41 19.71
N GLU A 314 16.56 -22.61 20.96
CA GLU A 314 15.82 -23.81 21.37
C GLU A 314 14.46 -23.92 20.65
N GLN A 315 13.76 -22.79 20.47
CA GLN A 315 12.51 -22.73 19.74
C GLN A 315 12.69 -23.15 18.27
N ILE A 316 13.67 -22.58 17.58
CA ILE A 316 13.98 -22.90 16.17
C ILE A 316 14.43 -24.35 16.04
N ALA A 317 15.32 -24.82 16.91
CA ALA A 317 15.79 -26.22 16.93
C ALA A 317 14.62 -27.21 17.15
N THR A 318 13.68 -26.88 18.04
CA THR A 318 12.48 -27.70 18.27
C THR A 318 11.59 -27.75 17.04
N SER A 319 11.40 -26.61 16.38
CA SER A 319 10.62 -26.54 15.14
C SER A 319 11.26 -27.35 14.01
N ALA A 320 12.59 -27.24 13.84
CA ALA A 320 13.34 -28.01 12.85
C ALA A 320 13.24 -29.52 13.10
N LYS A 321 13.37 -29.97 14.35
CA LYS A 321 13.17 -31.40 14.72
C LYS A 321 11.77 -31.89 14.38
N ARG A 322 10.73 -31.10 14.68
CA ARG A 322 9.35 -31.45 14.33
C ARG A 322 9.16 -31.52 12.80
N MET A 323 9.74 -30.60 12.06
CA MET A 323 9.72 -30.64 10.60
C MET A 323 10.37 -31.91 10.07
N MET A 324 11.59 -32.25 10.53
CA MET A 324 12.29 -33.44 10.13
C MET A 324 11.45 -34.72 10.40
N SER A 325 10.80 -34.82 11.57
CA SER A 325 9.96 -35.95 11.91
C SER A 325 8.71 -36.15 11.02
N LEU A 326 8.28 -35.10 10.29
CA LEU A 326 7.18 -35.21 9.33
C LEU A 326 7.65 -35.84 8.01
N TYR A 327 8.91 -35.61 7.62
CA TYR A 327 9.50 -36.19 6.40
C TYR A 327 10.10 -37.58 6.60
N GLU A 328 10.46 -37.98 7.83
CA GLU A 328 10.93 -39.33 8.14
C GLU A 328 9.81 -40.39 8.16
N LYS A 329 8.54 -40.00 8.11
CA LYS A 329 7.37 -40.90 8.13
C LYS A 329 7.01 -41.48 6.76
N PHE A 330 7.82 -41.23 5.76
CA PHE A 330 7.74 -41.77 4.41
C PHE A 330 9.06 -42.49 4.09
#